data_10f7c0d8e42049dd473b236ea69d04a1
#
_entry.id   10f7c0d8e42049dd473b236ea69d04a1
#
_cell.length_a   1.000
_cell.length_b   1.000
_cell.length_c   1.000
_cell.angle_alpha   90.00
_cell.angle_beta   90.00
_cell.angle_gamma   90.00
#
_symmetry.space_group_name_H-M   'P 1'
#
loop_
_entity.id
_entity.type
_entity.pdbx_description
1 polymer ?
#
loop_
_entity_poly.entity_id
_entity_poly.type
_entity_poly.pdbx_seq_one_letter_code
_entity_poly.pdbx_strand_id
1 'polypeptide(L)'
;MDMVTLGSTGITVNKNGFGALPIQRISQEDAVYLARKAYKAGIRFFDTARAYTDSEVKLGEAFDGIRTEVYIATKTAAQNAEDFWKDLHTSLTNLRTDYIDLYQFHNPAFCPKPGDGSGLYEAMQEAKAKGMIRHIGITNHRLKVAHEAIDSGLYETLQFPFSYISGEQELELVNKCKAANMGIIAMKGLSGGLITNSAAAYAFEAQFDGVLPIWGVQRERELDEFLSYIDNPPRMTDDIRAVIEGDRTELCGEFCRGCGYCMPCPAGIEINNCARMSLLLRRSPSAEHLSPAGQAKMKKIEGCLHCNRCKARCPYGLDTPALLARNYEDYKRVLAGEVKVQ
;
A
#
# COMPACT_ATOMS: atom_id res chain seq x y z
N MET A 1 -24.21 2.87 3.09
CA MET A 1 -22.89 2.20 3.31
C MET A 1 -22.61 1.27 2.14
N ASP A 2 -21.48 1.45 1.45
CA ASP A 2 -21.08 0.61 0.33
C ASP A 2 -20.35 -0.62 0.86
N MET A 3 -20.80 -1.82 0.48
CA MET A 3 -20.21 -3.10 0.88
C MET A 3 -19.42 -3.72 -0.26
N VAL A 4 -18.42 -4.51 0.09
CA VAL A 4 -17.62 -5.31 -0.85
C VAL A 4 -17.39 -6.70 -0.29
N THR A 5 -17.49 -7.70 -1.16
CA THR A 5 -17.09 -9.07 -0.87
C THR A 5 -15.77 -9.35 -1.59
N LEU A 6 -14.76 -9.82 -0.87
CA LEU A 6 -13.44 -10.11 -1.40
C LEU A 6 -13.41 -11.47 -2.11
N GLY A 7 -13.86 -11.49 -3.36
CA GLY A 7 -13.82 -12.66 -4.22
C GLY A 7 -14.40 -13.92 -3.55
N SER A 8 -13.65 -15.02 -3.63
CA SER A 8 -14.03 -16.33 -3.08
C SER A 8 -13.88 -16.47 -1.56
N THR A 9 -13.32 -15.45 -0.86
CA THR A 9 -13.05 -15.54 0.58
C THR A 9 -14.30 -15.52 1.45
N GLY A 10 -15.42 -14.97 0.93
CA GLY A 10 -16.62 -14.71 1.74
C GLY A 10 -16.48 -13.53 2.72
N ILE A 11 -15.32 -12.89 2.82
CA ILE A 11 -15.12 -11.69 3.63
C ILE A 11 -15.91 -10.54 3.01
N THR A 12 -16.94 -10.08 3.73
CA THR A 12 -17.80 -8.97 3.31
C THR A 12 -17.71 -7.83 4.31
N VAL A 13 -17.24 -6.68 3.86
CA VAL A 13 -16.97 -5.50 4.69
C VAL A 13 -17.41 -4.22 3.96
N ASN A 14 -17.47 -3.09 4.66
CA ASN A 14 -17.66 -1.82 3.97
C ASN A 14 -16.43 -1.47 3.10
N LYS A 15 -16.65 -0.72 2.02
CA LYS A 15 -15.59 -0.26 1.10
C LYS A 15 -14.67 0.79 1.72
N ASN A 16 -14.18 0.53 2.92
CA ASN A 16 -13.34 1.46 3.66
C ASN A 16 -12.42 0.67 4.61
N GLY A 17 -11.35 0.13 4.07
CA GLY A 17 -10.37 -0.64 4.83
C GLY A 17 -9.29 0.25 5.48
N PHE A 18 -8.74 -0.18 6.60
CA PHE A 18 -7.68 0.51 7.34
C PHE A 18 -6.31 -0.02 6.92
N GLY A 19 -5.48 0.84 6.32
CA GLY A 19 -4.09 0.55 5.97
C GLY A 19 -3.13 0.92 7.11
N ALA A 20 -2.61 -0.05 7.83
CA ALA A 20 -1.82 0.16 9.04
C ALA A 20 -0.32 0.42 8.80
N LEU A 21 0.14 0.61 7.55
CA LEU A 21 1.53 1.00 7.29
C LEU A 21 1.94 2.30 8.03
N PRO A 22 1.14 3.39 8.03
CA PRO A 22 1.57 4.63 8.64
C PRO A 22 1.60 4.61 10.17
N ILE A 23 0.83 3.75 10.83
CA ILE A 23 0.80 3.72 12.31
C ILE A 23 2.14 3.29 12.94
N GLN A 24 3.05 2.66 12.19
CA GLN A 24 4.42 2.40 12.64
C GLN A 24 5.21 3.68 13.00
N ARG A 25 4.73 4.87 12.60
CA ARG A 25 5.42 6.16 12.77
C ARG A 25 4.88 6.97 13.94
N ILE A 26 3.86 6.52 14.62
CA ILE A 26 3.20 7.19 15.73
C ILE A 26 3.35 6.37 17.02
N SER A 27 2.95 6.93 18.14
CA SER A 27 3.02 6.22 19.42
C SER A 27 2.13 4.97 19.44
N GLN A 28 2.40 4.06 20.37
CA GLN A 28 1.55 2.89 20.63
C GLN A 28 0.12 3.32 20.98
N GLU A 29 0.00 4.29 21.89
CA GLU A 29 -1.28 4.82 22.36
C GLU A 29 -2.13 5.41 21.22
N ASP A 30 -1.53 6.29 20.41
CA ASP A 30 -2.22 6.89 19.26
C ASP A 30 -2.65 5.84 18.23
N ALA A 31 -1.81 4.85 17.96
CA ALA A 31 -2.12 3.78 17.01
C ALA A 31 -3.29 2.92 17.48
N VAL A 32 -3.28 2.52 18.76
CA VAL A 32 -4.38 1.77 19.39
C VAL A 32 -5.67 2.60 19.39
N TYR A 33 -5.58 3.89 19.72
CA TYR A 33 -6.71 4.81 19.66
C TYR A 33 -7.34 4.86 18.26
N LEU A 34 -6.51 5.11 17.22
CA LEU A 34 -7.00 5.20 15.84
C LEU A 34 -7.63 3.90 15.35
N ALA A 35 -7.01 2.75 15.62
CA ALA A 35 -7.54 1.45 15.23
C ALA A 35 -8.87 1.14 15.93
N ARG A 36 -8.96 1.43 17.23
CA ARG A 36 -10.21 1.30 18.01
C ARG A 36 -11.30 2.26 17.55
N LYS A 37 -10.96 3.50 17.21
CA LYS A 37 -11.90 4.49 16.66
C LYS A 37 -12.44 4.02 15.31
N ALA A 38 -11.59 3.53 14.43
CA ALA A 38 -11.97 2.96 13.14
C ALA A 38 -12.95 1.78 13.31
N TYR A 39 -12.62 0.84 14.22
CA TYR A 39 -13.49 -0.28 14.55
C TYR A 39 -14.86 0.17 15.06
N LYS A 40 -14.91 1.10 16.02
CA LYS A 40 -16.17 1.63 16.59
C LYS A 40 -17.05 2.30 15.53
N ALA A 41 -16.45 2.91 14.53
CA ALA A 41 -17.16 3.53 13.40
C ALA A 41 -17.59 2.52 12.31
N GLY A 42 -17.27 1.22 12.47
CA GLY A 42 -17.73 0.17 11.56
C GLY A 42 -16.70 -0.35 10.56
N ILE A 43 -15.46 0.13 10.58
CA ILE A 43 -14.38 -0.51 9.80
C ILE A 43 -14.10 -1.88 10.39
N ARG A 44 -14.01 -2.88 9.51
CA ARG A 44 -13.81 -4.29 9.92
C ARG A 44 -12.59 -4.93 9.27
N PHE A 45 -11.97 -4.32 8.27
CA PHE A 45 -10.78 -4.83 7.59
C PHE A 45 -9.55 -3.98 7.90
N PHE A 46 -8.50 -4.61 8.43
CA PHE A 46 -7.24 -3.98 8.84
C PHE A 46 -6.06 -4.67 8.17
N ASP A 47 -5.31 -3.92 7.37
CA ASP A 47 -4.17 -4.42 6.61
C ASP A 47 -2.85 -3.98 7.23
N THR A 48 -2.00 -4.93 7.57
CA THR A 48 -0.65 -4.72 8.11
C THR A 48 0.38 -5.61 7.40
N ALA A 49 1.60 -5.72 7.89
CA ALA A 49 2.62 -6.64 7.41
C ALA A 49 3.70 -6.88 8.46
N ARG A 50 4.35 -8.05 8.40
CA ARG A 50 5.53 -8.39 9.23
C ARG A 50 6.64 -7.33 9.09
N ALA A 51 6.80 -6.77 7.88
CA ALA A 51 7.80 -5.76 7.56
C ALA A 51 7.48 -4.34 8.09
N TYR A 52 6.29 -4.09 8.65
CA TYR A 52 5.89 -2.77 9.16
C TYR A 52 6.25 -2.58 10.63
N THR A 53 7.52 -2.78 10.97
CA THR A 53 8.12 -2.63 12.31
C THR A 53 7.21 -3.18 13.44
N ASP A 54 6.51 -2.31 14.16
CA ASP A 54 5.65 -2.61 15.31
C ASP A 54 4.13 -2.53 15.01
N SER A 55 3.75 -2.36 13.74
CA SER A 55 2.34 -2.21 13.35
C SER A 55 1.47 -3.41 13.77
N GLU A 56 2.00 -4.66 13.65
CA GLU A 56 1.28 -5.85 14.11
C GLU A 56 1.06 -5.84 15.63
N VAL A 57 2.06 -5.42 16.42
CA VAL A 57 1.96 -5.31 17.89
C VAL A 57 0.87 -4.31 18.28
N LYS A 58 0.82 -3.16 17.57
CA LYS A 58 -0.19 -2.11 17.79
C LYS A 58 -1.61 -2.59 17.48
N LEU A 59 -1.79 -3.33 16.39
CA LEU A 59 -3.08 -3.91 16.06
C LEU A 59 -3.47 -5.04 17.04
N GLY A 60 -2.50 -5.87 17.46
CA GLY A 60 -2.72 -6.91 18.46
C GLY A 60 -3.25 -6.34 19.77
N GLU A 61 -2.69 -5.22 20.24
CA GLU A 61 -3.20 -4.52 21.41
C GLU A 61 -4.56 -3.86 21.15
N ALA A 62 -4.71 -3.22 19.99
CA ALA A 62 -5.97 -2.57 19.63
C ALA A 62 -7.16 -3.56 19.62
N PHE A 63 -6.95 -4.80 19.22
CA PHE A 63 -8.03 -5.78 19.06
C PHE A 63 -8.06 -6.87 20.13
N ASP A 64 -7.29 -6.72 21.19
CA ASP A 64 -7.37 -7.58 22.36
C ASP A 64 -8.80 -7.57 22.93
N GLY A 65 -9.38 -8.77 23.13
CA GLY A 65 -10.76 -8.99 23.57
C GLY A 65 -11.84 -8.85 22.49
N ILE A 66 -11.50 -8.38 21.28
CA ILE A 66 -12.45 -8.23 20.15
C ILE A 66 -11.91 -8.77 18.83
N ARG A 67 -10.89 -9.64 18.89
CA ARG A 67 -10.20 -10.17 17.69
C ARG A 67 -11.13 -10.80 16.65
N THR A 68 -12.18 -11.47 17.11
CA THR A 68 -13.16 -12.16 16.26
C THR A 68 -14.13 -11.24 15.53
N GLU A 69 -14.13 -9.95 15.87
CA GLU A 69 -15.02 -8.95 15.27
C GLU A 69 -14.35 -8.18 14.11
N VAL A 70 -13.08 -8.47 13.82
CA VAL A 70 -12.30 -7.82 12.76
C VAL A 70 -11.62 -8.84 11.87
N TYR A 71 -11.40 -8.46 10.62
CA TYR A 71 -10.56 -9.18 9.67
C TYR A 71 -9.18 -8.53 9.63
N ILE A 72 -8.13 -9.31 9.89
CA ILE A 72 -6.75 -8.86 9.82
C ILE A 72 -6.05 -9.52 8.64
N ALA A 73 -5.54 -8.69 7.74
CA ALA A 73 -4.63 -9.08 6.70
C ALA A 73 -3.20 -8.73 7.11
N THR A 74 -2.29 -9.71 7.09
CA THR A 74 -0.85 -9.44 7.24
C THR A 74 -0.04 -10.18 6.19
N LYS A 75 1.28 -9.97 6.17
CA LYS A 75 2.12 -10.38 5.03
C LYS A 75 3.48 -10.87 5.48
N THR A 76 4.02 -11.87 4.77
CA THR A 76 5.41 -12.32 4.90
C THR A 76 6.25 -11.95 3.69
N ALA A 77 7.49 -11.53 3.92
CA ALA A 77 8.51 -11.33 2.89
C ALA A 77 9.51 -12.50 2.80
N ALA A 78 9.17 -13.63 3.39
CA ALA A 78 9.98 -14.84 3.38
C ALA A 78 10.36 -15.29 1.96
N GLN A 79 11.56 -15.86 1.83
CA GLN A 79 12.09 -16.37 0.56
C GLN A 79 12.17 -17.90 0.53
N ASN A 80 11.88 -18.56 1.66
CA ASN A 80 11.87 -20.01 1.84
C ASN A 80 10.88 -20.40 2.96
N ALA A 81 10.63 -21.70 3.10
CA ALA A 81 9.67 -22.22 4.08
C ALA A 81 10.08 -21.96 5.54
N GLU A 82 11.38 -22.00 5.88
CA GLU A 82 11.84 -21.76 7.26
C GLU A 82 11.52 -20.32 7.70
N ASP A 83 11.88 -19.35 6.89
CA ASP A 83 11.58 -17.93 7.15
C ASP A 83 10.07 -17.65 7.16
N PHE A 84 9.30 -18.35 6.31
CA PHE A 84 7.84 -18.28 6.31
C PHE A 84 7.25 -18.66 7.68
N TRP A 85 7.64 -19.79 8.23
CA TRP A 85 7.16 -20.25 9.53
C TRP A 85 7.56 -19.32 10.65
N LYS A 86 8.79 -18.80 10.62
CA LYS A 86 9.27 -17.79 11.57
C LYS A 86 8.43 -16.52 11.53
N ASP A 87 8.17 -16.00 10.32
CA ASP A 87 7.34 -14.82 10.12
C ASP A 87 5.91 -15.05 10.63
N LEU A 88 5.29 -16.19 10.28
CA LEU A 88 3.92 -16.52 10.68
C LEU A 88 3.78 -16.59 12.21
N HIS A 89 4.66 -17.32 12.90
CA HIS A 89 4.62 -17.40 14.37
C HIS A 89 4.86 -16.04 15.02
N THR A 90 5.74 -15.22 14.47
CA THR A 90 5.98 -13.86 14.96
C THR A 90 4.73 -12.99 14.76
N SER A 91 4.08 -13.07 13.59
CA SER A 91 2.84 -12.33 13.31
C SER A 91 1.70 -12.72 14.24
N LEU A 92 1.50 -14.02 14.48
CA LEU A 92 0.49 -14.52 15.43
C LEU A 92 0.75 -14.00 16.87
N THR A 93 2.02 -14.04 17.30
CA THR A 93 2.43 -13.50 18.62
C THR A 93 2.16 -12.01 18.72
N ASN A 94 2.59 -11.22 17.73
CA ASN A 94 2.41 -9.77 17.71
C ASN A 94 0.95 -9.36 17.68
N LEU A 95 0.14 -10.08 16.89
CA LEU A 95 -1.30 -9.83 16.75
C LEU A 95 -2.12 -10.41 17.91
N ARG A 96 -1.48 -11.11 18.86
CA ARG A 96 -2.13 -11.74 20.04
C ARG A 96 -3.29 -12.65 19.64
N THR A 97 -3.07 -13.52 18.66
CA THR A 97 -4.12 -14.38 18.09
C THR A 97 -3.52 -15.71 17.65
N ASP A 98 -4.33 -16.72 17.54
CA ASP A 98 -3.98 -18.05 17.04
C ASP A 98 -4.30 -18.24 15.55
N TYR A 99 -4.93 -17.24 14.90
CA TYR A 99 -5.22 -17.27 13.48
C TYR A 99 -5.13 -15.89 12.82
N ILE A 100 -4.83 -15.88 11.52
CA ILE A 100 -4.86 -14.71 10.65
C ILE A 100 -5.95 -14.90 9.60
N ASP A 101 -6.79 -13.88 9.34
CA ASP A 101 -7.87 -14.01 8.37
C ASP A 101 -7.35 -14.09 6.94
N LEU A 102 -6.39 -13.23 6.58
CA LEU A 102 -5.77 -13.22 5.26
C LEU A 102 -4.25 -13.10 5.39
N TYR A 103 -3.53 -14.15 4.99
CA TYR A 103 -2.06 -14.13 4.97
C TYR A 103 -1.54 -14.03 3.55
N GLN A 104 -0.62 -13.10 3.30
CA GLN A 104 -0.21 -12.73 1.95
C GLN A 104 1.30 -12.84 1.76
N PHE A 105 1.76 -13.25 0.58
CA PHE A 105 3.14 -13.03 0.17
C PHE A 105 3.37 -11.56 -0.14
N HIS A 106 4.40 -10.95 0.44
CA HIS A 106 4.67 -9.52 0.40
C HIS A 106 5.57 -9.14 -0.78
N ASN A 107 5.00 -8.86 -1.94
CA ASN A 107 5.69 -8.42 -3.15
C ASN A 107 6.85 -9.35 -3.58
N PRO A 108 6.62 -10.66 -3.67
CA PRO A 108 7.66 -11.57 -4.14
C PRO A 108 8.08 -11.24 -5.58
N ALA A 109 9.32 -11.59 -5.93
CA ALA A 109 9.85 -11.36 -7.28
C ALA A 109 9.28 -12.33 -8.33
N PHE A 110 8.66 -13.42 -7.89
CA PHE A 110 8.00 -14.46 -8.67
C PHE A 110 6.64 -14.80 -8.03
N CYS A 111 5.81 -15.56 -8.71
CA CYS A 111 4.56 -16.07 -8.17
C CYS A 111 4.82 -17.42 -7.46
N PRO A 112 4.81 -17.49 -6.10
CA PRO A 112 4.96 -18.76 -5.39
C PRO A 112 3.86 -19.76 -5.77
N LYS A 113 4.24 -20.99 -6.08
CA LYS A 113 3.32 -22.07 -6.48
C LYS A 113 3.88 -23.45 -6.12
N PRO A 114 3.04 -24.48 -6.05
CA PRO A 114 3.50 -25.82 -5.70
C PRO A 114 4.63 -26.30 -6.62
N GLY A 115 5.70 -26.85 -6.02
CA GLY A 115 6.81 -27.43 -6.74
C GLY A 115 7.78 -26.44 -7.37
N ASP A 116 7.74 -25.15 -7.00
CA ASP A 116 8.65 -24.11 -7.53
C ASP A 116 10.05 -24.14 -6.89
N GLY A 117 10.27 -25.04 -5.92
CA GLY A 117 11.54 -25.21 -5.20
C GLY A 117 11.72 -24.27 -4.01
N SER A 118 10.84 -23.28 -3.79
CA SER A 118 10.92 -22.39 -2.62
C SER A 118 10.30 -22.98 -1.36
N GLY A 119 9.34 -23.91 -1.51
CA GLY A 119 8.54 -24.47 -0.43
C GLY A 119 7.55 -23.47 0.21
N LEU A 120 7.45 -22.27 -0.35
CA LEU A 120 6.63 -21.19 0.22
C LEU A 120 5.14 -21.49 0.13
N TYR A 121 4.67 -21.95 -1.04
CA TYR A 121 3.25 -22.21 -1.24
C TYR A 121 2.78 -23.44 -0.45
N GLU A 122 3.64 -24.48 -0.35
CA GLU A 122 3.39 -25.66 0.49
C GLU A 122 3.26 -25.27 1.97
N ALA A 123 4.15 -24.40 2.47
CA ALA A 123 4.10 -23.87 3.84
C ALA A 123 2.80 -23.07 4.07
N MET A 124 2.37 -22.27 3.10
CA MET A 124 1.12 -21.50 3.15
C MET A 124 -0.10 -22.45 3.23
N GLN A 125 -0.13 -23.50 2.40
CA GLN A 125 -1.20 -24.50 2.45
C GLN A 125 -1.22 -25.27 3.76
N GLU A 126 -0.05 -25.65 4.29
CA GLU A 126 0.06 -26.33 5.58
C GLU A 126 -0.44 -25.43 6.71
N ALA A 127 -0.09 -24.14 6.71
CA ALA A 127 -0.59 -23.18 7.69
C ALA A 127 -2.12 -23.04 7.63
N LYS A 128 -2.70 -23.05 6.42
CA LYS A 128 -4.16 -23.04 6.22
C LYS A 128 -4.79 -24.33 6.75
N ALA A 129 -4.22 -25.48 6.45
CA ALA A 129 -4.71 -26.77 6.94
C ALA A 129 -4.66 -26.90 8.48
N LYS A 130 -3.67 -26.26 9.12
CA LYS A 130 -3.54 -26.16 10.59
C LYS A 130 -4.49 -25.12 11.20
N GLY A 131 -5.24 -24.36 10.41
CA GLY A 131 -6.14 -23.31 10.88
C GLY A 131 -5.45 -22.03 11.35
N MET A 132 -4.13 -21.91 11.17
CA MET A 132 -3.36 -20.71 11.54
C MET A 132 -3.62 -19.54 10.61
N ILE A 133 -4.06 -19.79 9.37
CA ILE A 133 -4.52 -18.79 8.41
C ILE A 133 -5.84 -19.26 7.79
N ARG A 134 -6.72 -18.33 7.42
CA ARG A 134 -8.02 -18.65 6.80
C ARG A 134 -7.98 -18.55 5.29
N HIS A 135 -7.37 -17.48 4.76
CA HIS A 135 -7.31 -17.18 3.32
C HIS A 135 -5.88 -16.90 2.88
N ILE A 136 -5.60 -17.27 1.62
CA ILE A 136 -4.27 -17.09 0.97
C ILE A 136 -4.35 -15.97 -0.02
N GLY A 137 -3.46 -14.98 0.14
CA GLY A 137 -3.34 -13.85 -0.77
C GLY A 137 -1.92 -13.59 -1.25
N ILE A 138 -1.80 -12.69 -2.19
CA ILE A 138 -0.52 -12.18 -2.68
C ILE A 138 -0.59 -10.67 -2.86
N THR A 139 0.47 -9.96 -2.51
CA THR A 139 0.60 -8.55 -2.86
C THR A 139 1.71 -8.37 -3.89
N ASN A 140 1.53 -7.51 -4.86
CA ASN A 140 2.58 -7.22 -5.81
C ASN A 140 2.49 -5.78 -6.35
N HIS A 141 3.58 -5.32 -6.97
CA HIS A 141 3.66 -4.07 -7.72
C HIS A 141 4.01 -4.31 -9.19
N ARG A 142 4.28 -5.56 -9.56
CA ARG A 142 4.63 -5.99 -10.92
C ARG A 142 3.43 -6.63 -11.58
N LEU A 143 2.95 -6.05 -12.66
CA LEU A 143 1.83 -6.60 -13.44
C LEU A 143 2.06 -8.05 -13.84
N LYS A 144 3.29 -8.40 -14.27
CA LYS A 144 3.63 -9.78 -14.65
C LYS A 144 3.30 -10.77 -13.54
N VAL A 145 3.79 -10.53 -12.31
CA VAL A 145 3.55 -11.45 -11.18
C VAL A 145 2.07 -11.45 -10.76
N ALA A 146 1.41 -10.30 -10.84
CA ALA A 146 -0.02 -10.19 -10.57
C ALA A 146 -0.86 -11.02 -11.56
N HIS A 147 -0.56 -10.94 -12.86
CA HIS A 147 -1.20 -11.79 -13.88
C HIS A 147 -0.93 -13.28 -13.65
N GLU A 148 0.33 -13.65 -13.35
CA GLU A 148 0.69 -15.04 -13.03
C GLU A 148 -0.09 -15.56 -11.82
N ALA A 149 -0.31 -14.73 -10.79
CA ALA A 149 -1.09 -15.11 -9.62
C ALA A 149 -2.56 -15.36 -9.96
N ILE A 150 -3.17 -14.50 -10.78
CA ILE A 150 -4.56 -14.70 -11.23
C ILE A 150 -4.67 -16.00 -12.06
N ASP A 151 -3.78 -16.18 -13.04
CA ASP A 151 -3.80 -17.32 -13.96
C ASP A 151 -3.54 -18.65 -13.25
N SER A 152 -2.83 -18.63 -12.13
CA SER A 152 -2.56 -19.83 -11.33
C SER A 152 -3.79 -20.39 -10.64
N GLY A 153 -4.80 -19.56 -10.32
CA GLY A 153 -5.97 -19.96 -9.55
C GLY A 153 -5.66 -20.32 -8.07
N LEU A 154 -4.45 -20.02 -7.60
CA LEU A 154 -3.95 -20.43 -6.28
C LEU A 154 -4.26 -19.44 -5.15
N TYR A 155 -4.60 -18.19 -5.50
CA TYR A 155 -4.77 -17.08 -4.55
C TYR A 155 -6.21 -16.61 -4.52
N GLU A 156 -6.72 -16.36 -3.32
CA GLU A 156 -8.09 -15.87 -3.09
C GLU A 156 -8.18 -14.35 -3.21
N THR A 157 -7.03 -13.64 -2.97
CA THR A 157 -6.94 -12.18 -3.09
C THR A 157 -5.64 -11.73 -3.75
N LEU A 158 -5.72 -10.61 -4.45
CA LEU A 158 -4.58 -9.83 -4.94
C LEU A 158 -4.60 -8.44 -4.30
N GLN A 159 -3.52 -8.03 -3.65
CA GLN A 159 -3.33 -6.65 -3.23
C GLN A 159 -2.39 -5.94 -4.21
N PHE A 160 -2.90 -4.91 -4.87
CA PHE A 160 -2.18 -4.20 -5.94
C PHE A 160 -2.38 -2.68 -5.82
N PRO A 161 -1.39 -1.84 -6.24
CA PRO A 161 -1.59 -0.40 -6.31
C PRO A 161 -2.68 -0.05 -7.31
N PHE A 162 -3.73 0.61 -6.83
CA PHE A 162 -4.83 1.04 -7.67
C PHE A 162 -5.36 2.40 -7.20
N SER A 163 -5.60 3.30 -8.13
CA SER A 163 -6.14 4.64 -7.89
C SER A 163 -6.59 5.26 -9.21
N TYR A 164 -7.17 6.43 -9.20
CA TYR A 164 -7.63 7.08 -10.42
C TYR A 164 -6.51 7.54 -11.39
N ILE A 165 -5.23 7.46 -10.98
CA ILE A 165 -4.08 7.64 -11.88
C ILE A 165 -3.50 6.31 -12.41
N SER A 166 -4.19 5.21 -12.17
CA SER A 166 -3.86 3.91 -12.78
C SER A 166 -4.20 3.93 -14.27
N GLY A 167 -3.37 3.22 -15.06
CA GLY A 167 -3.55 3.12 -16.49
C GLY A 167 -4.46 1.96 -16.91
N GLU A 168 -4.52 1.74 -18.21
CA GLU A 168 -5.35 0.67 -18.80
C GLU A 168 -4.95 -0.73 -18.33
N GLN A 169 -3.66 -0.99 -18.13
CA GLN A 169 -3.16 -2.29 -17.68
C GLN A 169 -3.62 -2.65 -16.25
N GLU A 170 -3.67 -1.67 -15.34
CA GLU A 170 -4.21 -1.89 -14.00
C GLU A 170 -5.74 -2.06 -14.02
N LEU A 171 -6.44 -1.35 -14.90
CA LEU A 171 -7.89 -1.55 -15.10
C LEU A 171 -8.19 -2.95 -15.66
N GLU A 172 -7.40 -3.42 -16.63
CA GLU A 172 -7.49 -4.78 -17.16
C GLU A 172 -7.24 -5.82 -16.06
N LEU A 173 -6.22 -5.59 -15.21
CA LEU A 173 -5.91 -6.47 -14.06
C LEU A 173 -7.11 -6.58 -13.11
N VAL A 174 -7.77 -5.46 -12.78
CA VAL A 174 -8.98 -5.45 -11.94
C VAL A 174 -10.11 -6.27 -12.57
N ASN A 175 -10.35 -6.08 -13.86
CA ASN A 175 -11.37 -6.86 -14.57
C ASN A 175 -11.05 -8.35 -14.61
N LYS A 176 -9.78 -8.72 -14.79
CA LYS A 176 -9.32 -10.11 -14.78
C LYS A 176 -9.49 -10.77 -13.40
N CYS A 177 -9.17 -10.05 -12.31
CA CYS A 177 -9.45 -10.52 -10.95
C CYS A 177 -10.96 -10.77 -10.75
N LYS A 178 -11.81 -9.82 -11.16
CA LYS A 178 -13.26 -9.96 -11.07
C LYS A 178 -13.76 -11.22 -11.81
N ALA A 179 -13.27 -11.45 -13.03
CA ALA A 179 -13.62 -12.63 -13.83
C ALA A 179 -13.17 -13.94 -13.16
N ALA A 180 -12.03 -13.93 -12.44
CA ALA A 180 -11.50 -15.08 -11.72
C ALA A 180 -12.12 -15.25 -10.31
N ASN A 181 -13.08 -14.42 -9.91
CA ASN A 181 -13.63 -14.36 -8.54
C ASN A 181 -12.54 -14.21 -7.46
N MET A 182 -11.49 -13.43 -7.77
CA MET A 182 -10.39 -13.09 -6.89
C MET A 182 -10.63 -11.70 -6.29
N GLY A 183 -10.60 -11.58 -4.96
CA GLY A 183 -10.79 -10.29 -4.28
C GLY A 183 -9.61 -9.34 -4.52
N ILE A 184 -9.90 -8.04 -4.71
CA ILE A 184 -8.86 -7.03 -4.87
C ILE A 184 -8.79 -6.14 -3.65
N ILE A 185 -7.59 -5.99 -3.10
CA ILE A 185 -7.27 -4.99 -2.09
C ILE A 185 -6.49 -3.88 -2.78
N ALA A 186 -7.15 -2.72 -2.94
CA ALA A 186 -6.53 -1.55 -3.57
C ALA A 186 -5.65 -0.82 -2.56
N MET A 187 -4.34 -0.95 -2.72
CA MET A 187 -3.39 -0.18 -1.94
C MET A 187 -2.97 1.09 -2.68
N LYS A 188 -2.51 2.10 -1.93
CA LYS A 188 -2.03 3.38 -2.48
C LYS A 188 -3.10 4.19 -3.23
N GLY A 189 -4.34 4.12 -2.82
CA GLY A 189 -5.43 4.91 -3.39
C GLY A 189 -5.14 6.42 -3.44
N LEU A 190 -4.33 6.94 -2.49
CA LEU A 190 -3.83 8.32 -2.50
C LEU A 190 -2.43 8.47 -3.15
N SER A 191 -1.95 7.46 -3.89
CA SER A 191 -0.66 7.47 -4.58
C SER A 191 0.54 7.92 -3.72
N GLY A 192 0.52 7.55 -2.42
CA GLY A 192 1.55 7.93 -1.46
C GLY A 192 1.58 9.43 -1.15
N GLY A 193 0.42 10.09 -1.15
CA GLY A 193 0.22 11.50 -0.82
C GLY A 193 0.27 12.44 -2.04
N LEU A 194 0.34 11.92 -3.26
CA LEU A 194 0.27 12.74 -4.47
C LEU A 194 -1.18 13.08 -4.85
N ILE A 195 -2.12 12.21 -4.51
CA ILE A 195 -3.56 12.46 -4.60
C ILE A 195 -3.98 13.10 -3.29
N THR A 196 -4.50 14.32 -3.36
CA THR A 196 -4.87 15.13 -2.20
C THR A 196 -6.38 15.23 -1.98
N ASN A 197 -7.19 14.83 -2.97
CA ASN A 197 -8.64 14.79 -2.87
C ASN A 197 -9.09 13.35 -2.54
N SER A 198 -9.32 13.07 -1.27
CA SER A 198 -9.74 11.76 -0.78
C SER A 198 -11.15 11.37 -1.26
N ALA A 199 -12.05 12.35 -1.42
CA ALA A 199 -13.40 12.10 -1.95
C ALA A 199 -13.36 11.63 -3.40
N ALA A 200 -12.49 12.23 -4.23
CA ALA A 200 -12.27 11.79 -5.60
C ALA A 200 -11.65 10.38 -5.66
N ALA A 201 -10.69 10.09 -4.77
CA ALA A 201 -10.10 8.76 -4.66
C ALA A 201 -11.14 7.70 -4.28
N TYR A 202 -11.93 7.99 -3.24
CA TYR A 202 -13.00 7.08 -2.81
C TYR A 202 -14.05 6.88 -3.91
N ALA A 203 -14.56 7.97 -4.50
CA ALA A 203 -15.58 7.91 -5.55
C ALA A 203 -15.12 7.13 -6.77
N PHE A 204 -13.82 7.19 -7.11
CA PHE A 204 -13.25 6.39 -8.19
C PHE A 204 -13.24 4.90 -7.84
N GLU A 205 -12.67 4.53 -6.68
CA GLU A 205 -12.54 3.12 -6.30
C GLU A 205 -13.89 2.47 -5.98
N ALA A 206 -14.87 3.26 -5.52
CA ALA A 206 -16.22 2.78 -5.23
C ALA A 206 -16.98 2.25 -6.46
N GLN A 207 -16.57 2.65 -7.68
CA GLN A 207 -17.19 2.17 -8.93
C GLN A 207 -16.86 0.72 -9.28
N PHE A 208 -15.83 0.15 -8.66
CA PHE A 208 -15.36 -1.19 -8.98
C PHE A 208 -15.89 -2.21 -7.96
N ASP A 209 -16.75 -3.12 -8.40
CA ASP A 209 -17.20 -4.24 -7.58
C ASP A 209 -16.01 -5.15 -7.24
N GLY A 210 -15.97 -5.68 -6.01
CA GLY A 210 -14.92 -6.59 -5.56
C GLY A 210 -13.59 -5.90 -5.21
N VAL A 211 -13.51 -4.56 -5.29
CA VAL A 211 -12.34 -3.77 -4.91
C VAL A 211 -12.54 -3.19 -3.51
N LEU A 212 -11.64 -3.50 -2.59
CA LEU A 212 -11.56 -2.94 -1.24
C LEU A 212 -10.38 -1.98 -1.14
N PRO A 213 -10.60 -0.65 -1.07
CA PRO A 213 -9.53 0.29 -0.76
C PRO A 213 -9.06 0.16 0.68
N ILE A 214 -7.75 0.27 0.88
CA ILE A 214 -7.14 0.38 2.20
C ILE A 214 -6.44 1.73 2.33
N TRP A 215 -6.93 2.56 3.25
CA TRP A 215 -6.44 3.92 3.45
C TRP A 215 -5.37 3.96 4.52
N GLY A 216 -4.21 4.51 4.18
CA GLY A 216 -3.12 4.70 5.14
C GLY A 216 -3.42 5.89 6.04
N VAL A 217 -3.58 5.65 7.34
CA VAL A 217 -3.95 6.64 8.35
C VAL A 217 -2.89 6.71 9.45
N GLN A 218 -2.50 7.92 9.85
CA GLN A 218 -1.61 8.18 10.99
C GLN A 218 -2.07 9.38 11.85
N ARG A 219 -3.13 10.09 11.44
CA ARG A 219 -3.70 11.23 12.17
C ARG A 219 -5.20 11.07 12.27
N GLU A 220 -5.75 11.54 13.37
CA GLU A 220 -7.19 11.43 13.64
C GLU A 220 -8.04 12.12 12.55
N ARG A 221 -7.64 13.32 12.11
CA ARG A 221 -8.33 14.04 11.02
C ARG A 221 -8.39 13.26 9.71
N GLU A 222 -7.32 12.50 9.39
CA GLU A 222 -7.27 11.63 8.19
C GLU A 222 -8.27 10.48 8.33
N LEU A 223 -8.36 9.91 9.53
CA LEU A 223 -9.34 8.87 9.83
C LEU A 223 -10.77 9.42 9.74
N ASP A 224 -11.05 10.56 10.39
CA ASP A 224 -12.39 11.16 10.43
C ASP A 224 -12.92 11.47 9.04
N GLU A 225 -12.06 11.89 8.13
CA GLU A 225 -12.40 12.12 6.73
C GLU A 225 -12.91 10.83 6.07
N PHE A 226 -12.17 9.72 6.17
CA PHE A 226 -12.60 8.44 5.61
C PHE A 226 -13.79 7.82 6.35
N LEU A 227 -13.93 8.04 7.67
CA LEU A 227 -15.09 7.59 8.42
C LEU A 227 -16.37 8.28 7.97
N SER A 228 -16.31 9.56 7.59
CA SER A 228 -17.47 10.30 7.06
C SER A 228 -18.04 9.66 5.78
N TYR A 229 -17.22 8.91 5.03
CA TYR A 229 -17.63 8.21 3.79
C TYR A 229 -18.40 6.91 4.05
N ILE A 230 -18.43 6.43 5.29
CA ILE A 230 -19.24 5.26 5.64
C ILE A 230 -20.74 5.57 5.51
N ASP A 231 -21.16 6.71 6.03
CA ASP A 231 -22.56 7.14 5.99
C ASP A 231 -22.90 7.94 4.73
N ASN A 232 -21.97 8.78 4.28
CA ASN A 232 -22.14 9.67 3.12
C ASN A 232 -21.04 9.41 2.08
N PRO A 233 -21.04 8.24 1.38
CA PRO A 233 -19.99 7.89 0.44
C PRO A 233 -19.97 8.86 -0.75
N PRO A 234 -18.80 9.45 -1.07
CA PRO A 234 -18.65 10.29 -2.25
C PRO A 234 -19.04 9.52 -3.52
N ARG A 235 -19.74 10.20 -4.42
CA ARG A 235 -20.18 9.64 -5.71
C ARG A 235 -19.51 10.39 -6.84
N MET A 236 -19.34 9.70 -7.98
CA MET A 236 -18.74 10.29 -9.17
C MET A 236 -19.67 11.37 -9.75
N THR A 237 -19.34 12.63 -9.51
CA THR A 237 -19.99 13.83 -10.07
C THR A 237 -19.10 14.45 -11.15
N ASP A 238 -19.60 15.43 -11.89
CA ASP A 238 -18.81 16.14 -12.89
C ASP A 238 -17.66 16.94 -12.25
N ASP A 239 -17.85 17.50 -11.07
CA ASP A 239 -16.79 18.17 -10.31
C ASP A 239 -15.67 17.20 -9.92
N ILE A 240 -16.03 16.01 -9.44
CA ILE A 240 -15.06 14.97 -9.12
C ILE A 240 -14.34 14.48 -10.38
N ARG A 241 -15.05 14.33 -11.51
CA ARG A 241 -14.41 14.00 -12.80
C ARG A 241 -13.38 15.06 -13.20
N ALA A 242 -13.73 16.34 -13.08
CA ALA A 242 -12.83 17.44 -13.40
C ALA A 242 -11.56 17.42 -12.52
N VAL A 243 -11.70 17.14 -11.21
CA VAL A 243 -10.55 16.97 -10.31
C VAL A 243 -9.67 15.81 -10.78
N ILE A 244 -10.26 14.65 -11.09
CA ILE A 244 -9.52 13.47 -11.55
C ILE A 244 -8.76 13.76 -12.87
N GLU A 245 -9.41 14.41 -13.83
CA GLU A 245 -8.76 14.75 -15.12
C GLU A 245 -7.63 15.77 -14.94
N GLY A 246 -7.83 16.77 -14.06
CA GLY A 246 -6.76 17.71 -13.69
C GLY A 246 -5.56 16.97 -13.10
N ASP A 247 -5.79 16.10 -12.11
CA ASP A 247 -4.74 15.30 -11.47
C ASP A 247 -4.07 14.32 -12.46
N ARG A 248 -4.82 13.69 -13.35
CA ARG A 248 -4.26 12.82 -14.38
C ARG A 248 -3.34 13.58 -15.31
N THR A 249 -3.72 14.79 -15.70
CA THR A 249 -2.89 15.66 -16.56
C THR A 249 -1.58 16.03 -15.87
N GLU A 250 -1.62 16.40 -14.59
CA GLU A 250 -0.44 16.79 -13.82
C GLU A 250 0.46 15.60 -13.43
N LEU A 251 -0.16 14.45 -13.16
CA LEU A 251 0.52 13.22 -12.75
C LEU A 251 0.74 12.25 -13.91
N CYS A 252 0.60 12.70 -15.17
CA CYS A 252 0.92 11.88 -16.32
C CYS A 252 2.44 11.65 -16.43
N GLY A 253 2.83 10.46 -16.91
CA GLY A 253 4.22 10.15 -17.19
C GLY A 253 4.95 9.35 -16.11
N GLU A 254 6.27 9.31 -16.26
CA GLU A 254 7.15 8.54 -15.40
C GLU A 254 7.44 9.27 -14.07
N PHE A 255 6.88 8.80 -12.98
CA PHE A 255 7.20 9.29 -11.64
C PHE A 255 7.34 8.15 -10.62
N CYS A 256 8.13 8.40 -9.56
CA CYS A 256 8.34 7.43 -8.51
C CYS A 256 7.07 7.24 -7.65
N ARG A 257 6.58 6.00 -7.56
CA ARG A 257 5.39 5.63 -6.76
C ARG A 257 5.65 5.57 -5.25
N GLY A 258 6.88 5.89 -4.79
CA GLY A 258 7.25 5.94 -3.37
C GLY A 258 7.22 4.58 -2.64
N CYS A 259 7.31 3.47 -3.34
CA CYS A 259 7.16 2.13 -2.76
C CYS A 259 8.33 1.66 -1.89
N GLY A 260 9.55 2.21 -2.10
CA GLY A 260 10.73 1.91 -1.29
C GLY A 260 11.50 0.64 -1.64
N TYR A 261 11.07 -0.17 -2.61
CA TYR A 261 11.76 -1.44 -2.95
C TYR A 261 13.16 -1.27 -3.55
N CYS A 262 13.48 -0.06 -4.00
CA CYS A 262 14.83 0.30 -4.42
C CYS A 262 15.80 0.55 -3.25
N MET A 263 15.29 0.63 -2.02
CA MET A 263 16.08 0.85 -0.79
C MET A 263 16.69 -0.45 -0.25
N PRO A 264 17.76 -0.41 0.58
CA PRO A 264 18.55 0.78 0.88
C PRO A 264 19.48 1.19 -0.27
N CYS A 265 19.72 2.49 -0.41
CA CYS A 265 20.73 3.01 -1.31
C CYS A 265 22.12 2.95 -0.66
N PRO A 266 23.17 2.44 -1.33
CA PRO A 266 24.52 2.39 -0.76
C PRO A 266 25.11 3.78 -0.48
N ALA A 267 24.63 4.83 -1.15
CA ALA A 267 24.99 6.22 -0.89
C ALA A 267 24.09 6.91 0.14
N GLY A 268 23.18 6.18 0.80
CA GLY A 268 22.27 6.71 1.83
C GLY A 268 21.20 7.68 1.30
N ILE A 269 20.91 7.65 0.00
CA ILE A 269 19.85 8.49 -0.62
C ILE A 269 18.49 7.88 -0.29
N GLU A 270 17.56 8.68 0.21
CA GLU A 270 16.15 8.30 0.40
C GLU A 270 15.40 8.33 -0.95
N ILE A 271 15.70 7.37 -1.83
CA ILE A 271 15.28 7.36 -3.23
C ILE A 271 13.77 7.51 -3.38
N ASN A 272 13.00 6.80 -2.58
CA ASN A 272 11.53 6.81 -2.62
C ASN A 272 10.89 8.16 -2.31
N ASN A 273 11.59 9.07 -1.67
CA ASN A 273 11.19 10.45 -1.44
C ASN A 273 11.86 11.40 -2.46
N CYS A 274 13.17 11.29 -2.61
CA CYS A 274 13.94 12.20 -3.47
C CYS A 274 13.53 12.10 -4.95
N ALA A 275 13.24 10.91 -5.46
CA ALA A 275 12.87 10.70 -6.87
C ALA A 275 11.46 11.19 -7.26
N ARG A 276 10.71 11.78 -6.33
CA ARG A 276 9.39 12.40 -6.57
C ARG A 276 9.24 13.75 -5.87
N MET A 277 10.35 14.34 -5.46
CA MET A 277 10.37 15.57 -4.67
C MET A 277 9.67 16.75 -5.37
N SER A 278 9.82 16.87 -6.69
CA SER A 278 9.14 17.90 -7.48
C SER A 278 7.61 17.86 -7.33
N LEU A 279 7.02 16.66 -7.29
CA LEU A 279 5.60 16.49 -7.08
C LEU A 279 5.21 16.76 -5.63
N LEU A 280 6.00 16.30 -4.66
CA LEU A 280 5.76 16.55 -3.24
C LEU A 280 5.76 18.03 -2.92
N LEU A 281 6.70 18.81 -3.46
CA LEU A 281 6.76 20.26 -3.26
C LEU A 281 5.52 21.01 -3.78
N ARG A 282 4.86 20.47 -4.81
CA ARG A 282 3.69 21.11 -5.44
C ARG A 282 2.35 20.63 -4.87
N ARG A 283 2.31 19.45 -4.26
CA ARG A 283 1.06 18.77 -3.87
C ARG A 283 0.94 18.49 -2.37
N SER A 284 1.97 18.80 -1.58
CA SER A 284 1.94 18.69 -0.12
C SER A 284 2.62 19.91 0.52
N PRO A 285 2.40 20.18 1.83
CA PRO A 285 3.07 21.27 2.51
C PRO A 285 4.59 21.20 2.33
N SER A 286 5.17 22.19 1.63
CA SER A 286 6.58 22.16 1.22
C SER A 286 7.57 22.49 2.34
N ALA A 287 7.12 23.14 3.41
CA ALA A 287 7.98 23.67 4.48
C ALA A 287 8.93 22.61 5.08
N GLU A 288 8.45 21.38 5.33
CA GLU A 288 9.29 20.30 5.86
C GLU A 288 10.36 19.88 4.84
N HIS A 289 9.98 19.80 3.57
CA HIS A 289 10.90 19.41 2.49
C HIS A 289 11.97 20.46 2.23
N LEU A 290 11.67 21.75 2.45
CA LEU A 290 12.58 22.87 2.29
C LEU A 290 13.37 23.21 3.57
N SER A 291 13.10 22.54 4.68
CA SER A 291 13.86 22.69 5.94
C SER A 291 15.34 22.30 5.75
N PRO A 292 16.25 22.72 6.67
CA PRO A 292 17.64 22.29 6.64
C PRO A 292 17.79 20.76 6.59
N ALA A 293 16.92 20.01 7.27
CA ALA A 293 16.91 18.54 7.24
C ALA A 293 16.49 18.01 5.87
N GLY A 294 15.46 18.60 5.23
CA GLY A 294 15.03 18.27 3.88
C GLY A 294 16.12 18.54 2.84
N GLN A 295 16.79 19.70 2.95
CA GLN A 295 17.91 20.06 2.09
C GLN A 295 19.07 19.06 2.21
N ALA A 296 19.42 18.66 3.44
CA ALA A 296 20.47 17.67 3.68
C ALA A 296 20.15 16.31 3.05
N LYS A 297 18.86 15.89 3.07
CA LYS A 297 18.42 14.67 2.41
C LYS A 297 18.56 14.75 0.88
N MET A 298 18.12 15.86 0.27
CA MET A 298 18.21 16.05 -1.17
C MET A 298 19.67 16.17 -1.64
N LYS A 299 20.54 16.83 -0.87
CA LYS A 299 21.96 16.96 -1.18
C LYS A 299 22.69 15.62 -1.28
N LYS A 300 22.24 14.59 -0.60
CA LYS A 300 22.82 13.23 -0.73
C LYS A 300 22.81 12.70 -2.17
N ILE A 301 21.95 13.24 -3.04
CA ILE A 301 21.89 12.86 -4.46
C ILE A 301 23.22 13.13 -5.17
N GLU A 302 23.97 14.16 -4.76
CA GLU A 302 25.31 14.49 -5.31
C GLU A 302 26.31 13.35 -5.12
N GLY A 303 26.12 12.52 -4.09
CA GLY A 303 26.93 11.33 -3.82
C GLY A 303 26.44 10.07 -4.53
N CYS A 304 25.60 10.19 -5.55
CA CYS A 304 25.09 9.01 -6.27
C CYS A 304 26.24 8.24 -6.95
N LEU A 305 26.35 6.95 -6.63
CA LEU A 305 27.39 6.07 -7.17
C LEU A 305 27.09 5.56 -8.59
N HIS A 306 25.98 5.98 -9.20
CA HIS A 306 25.49 5.52 -10.51
C HIS A 306 25.49 3.98 -10.68
N CYS A 307 25.34 3.23 -9.57
CA CYS A 307 25.41 1.77 -9.55
C CYS A 307 24.16 1.07 -10.13
N ASN A 308 23.13 1.80 -10.49
CA ASN A 308 21.86 1.35 -11.09
C ASN A 308 21.06 0.31 -10.27
N ARG A 309 21.44 0.02 -9.01
CA ARG A 309 20.68 -0.91 -8.16
C ARG A 309 19.22 -0.50 -7.97
N CYS A 310 18.96 0.80 -7.85
CA CYS A 310 17.61 1.35 -7.72
C CYS A 310 16.77 1.12 -8.99
N LYS A 311 17.34 1.29 -10.17
CA LYS A 311 16.70 1.00 -11.46
C LYS A 311 16.36 -0.49 -11.58
N ALA A 312 17.32 -1.37 -11.30
CA ALA A 312 17.14 -2.82 -11.37
C ALA A 312 16.07 -3.35 -10.39
N ARG A 313 15.91 -2.71 -9.23
CA ARG A 313 14.92 -3.09 -8.22
C ARG A 313 13.55 -2.43 -8.38
N CYS A 314 13.42 -1.46 -9.31
CA CYS A 314 12.18 -0.74 -9.49
C CYS A 314 11.10 -1.65 -10.09
N PRO A 315 9.97 -1.91 -9.40
CA PRO A 315 8.90 -2.76 -9.94
C PRO A 315 8.17 -2.11 -11.12
N TYR A 316 8.33 -0.81 -11.31
CA TYR A 316 7.73 -0.02 -12.39
C TYR A 316 8.69 0.25 -13.55
N GLY A 317 9.88 -0.34 -13.56
CA GLY A 317 10.86 -0.16 -14.63
C GLY A 317 11.41 1.27 -14.80
N LEU A 318 11.26 2.13 -13.80
CA LEU A 318 11.64 3.55 -13.89
C LEU A 318 13.15 3.74 -13.97
N ASP A 319 13.59 4.71 -14.75
CA ASP A 319 14.97 5.21 -14.69
C ASP A 319 15.17 6.07 -13.44
N THR A 320 15.31 5.39 -12.30
CA THR A 320 15.40 6.03 -10.99
C THR A 320 16.59 7.00 -10.87
N PRO A 321 17.80 6.72 -11.40
CA PRO A 321 18.88 7.69 -11.41
C PRO A 321 18.53 8.98 -12.17
N ALA A 322 17.90 8.87 -13.34
CA ALA A 322 17.45 10.03 -14.09
C ALA A 322 16.37 10.83 -13.35
N LEU A 323 15.43 10.12 -12.69
CA LEU A 323 14.43 10.76 -11.83
C LEU A 323 15.06 11.54 -10.68
N LEU A 324 16.07 10.97 -10.00
CA LEU A 324 16.79 11.65 -8.91
C LEU A 324 17.44 12.94 -9.42
N ALA A 325 18.14 12.89 -10.54
CA ALA A 325 18.81 14.05 -11.11
C ALA A 325 17.80 15.16 -11.46
N ARG A 326 16.72 14.83 -12.18
CA ARG A 326 15.67 15.80 -12.55
C ARG A 326 15.00 16.43 -11.33
N ASN A 327 14.66 15.63 -10.31
CA ASN A 327 14.05 16.14 -9.10
C ASN A 327 15.00 17.02 -8.29
N TYR A 328 16.31 16.75 -8.31
CA TYR A 328 17.29 17.57 -7.60
C TYR A 328 17.54 18.91 -8.30
N GLU A 329 17.55 18.95 -9.63
CA GLU A 329 17.64 20.21 -10.39
C GLU A 329 16.41 21.10 -10.13
N ASP A 330 15.20 20.54 -10.19
CA ASP A 330 13.97 21.27 -9.86
C ASP A 330 13.97 21.76 -8.40
N TYR A 331 14.44 20.91 -7.46
CA TYR A 331 14.57 21.29 -6.05
C TYR A 331 15.49 22.50 -5.83
N LYS A 332 16.63 22.54 -6.54
CA LYS A 332 17.55 23.68 -6.48
C LYS A 332 16.91 24.98 -7.00
N ARG A 333 16.12 24.89 -8.07
CA ARG A 333 15.38 26.04 -8.61
C ARG A 333 14.31 26.56 -7.65
N VAL A 334 13.65 25.66 -6.93
CA VAL A 334 12.69 26.04 -5.85
C VAL A 334 13.44 26.76 -4.72
N LEU A 335 14.58 26.24 -4.27
CA LEU A 335 15.40 26.89 -3.24
C LEU A 335 15.94 28.27 -3.67
N ALA A 336 16.24 28.44 -4.95
CA ALA A 336 16.66 29.72 -5.51
C ALA A 336 15.51 30.73 -5.67
N GLY A 337 14.26 30.32 -5.41
CA GLY A 337 13.06 31.16 -5.58
C GLY A 337 12.61 31.32 -7.03
N GLU A 338 13.19 30.57 -7.97
CA GLU A 338 12.82 30.60 -9.39
C GLU A 338 11.45 29.94 -9.64
N VAL A 339 11.08 29.00 -8.77
CA VAL A 339 9.80 28.27 -8.82
C VAL A 339 9.10 28.41 -7.49
N LYS A 340 7.87 28.95 -7.52
CA LYS A 340 7.02 29.05 -6.32
C LYS A 340 6.32 27.70 -6.06
N VAL A 341 6.30 27.29 -4.79
CA VAL A 341 5.60 26.10 -4.30
C VAL A 341 4.74 26.47 -3.08
N GLN A 342 3.84 25.56 -2.67
CA GLN A 342 2.91 25.80 -1.55
C GLN A 342 3.61 25.76 -0.19
#